data_7113f7808c3f4f455895f3e2c31c3c9f
#
_entry.id   7113f7808c3f4f455895f3e2c31c3c9f
#
_cell.length_a   1.000
_cell.length_b   1.000
_cell.length_c   1.000
_cell.angle_alpha   90.00
_cell.angle_beta   90.00
_cell.angle_gamma   90.00
#
_symmetry.space_group_name_H-M   'P 1'
#
loop_
_entity.id
_entity.type
_entity.pdbx_description
1 polymer ?
#
loop_
_entity_poly.entity_id
_entity_poly.type
_entity_poly.pdbx_seq_one_letter_code
_entity_poly.pdbx_strand_id
1 'polypeptide(L)'
;MSYKEHTLTDQVSEQNAPIGADPTGPEMFGHPKGLFYLFFAELWERFSFYGMRALLVLYMVNNLFESFANRDEIAIGIYAAYGALVYATPVIGGMIADKLLGYRKAIMLGAVLMALGHFALAIEHPIFFYGSLALLIVGNGFFKPNISTLVGTLYQQGDKRRD
;
A
#
# COMPACT_ATOMS: atom_id res chain seq x y z
N MET A 1 28.85 32.82 -1.82
CA MET A 1 27.50 32.26 -1.54
C MET A 1 27.48 30.88 -2.18
N SER A 2 27.71 29.82 -1.39
CA SER A 2 27.80 28.44 -1.91
C SER A 2 26.38 27.86 -1.90
N TYR A 3 25.80 27.68 -3.08
CA TYR A 3 24.59 26.91 -3.26
C TYR A 3 24.97 25.43 -3.04
N LYS A 4 24.50 24.81 -1.94
CA LYS A 4 24.54 23.35 -1.78
C LYS A 4 23.53 22.79 -2.76
N GLU A 5 24.01 22.10 -3.79
CA GLU A 5 23.15 21.21 -4.59
C GLU A 5 22.58 20.13 -3.67
N HIS A 6 21.30 20.27 -3.33
CA HIS A 6 20.55 19.19 -2.69
C HIS A 6 20.40 18.04 -3.70
N THR A 7 21.11 16.96 -3.47
CA THR A 7 21.01 15.75 -4.29
C THR A 7 19.67 15.04 -4.00
N LEU A 8 19.19 14.22 -4.95
CA LEU A 8 18.00 13.39 -4.74
C LEU A 8 18.13 12.51 -3.48
N THR A 9 19.36 12.07 -3.18
CA THR A 9 19.69 11.29 -1.98
C THR A 9 19.44 12.07 -0.69
N ASP A 10 19.78 13.38 -0.68
CA ASP A 10 19.55 14.24 0.49
C ASP A 10 18.05 14.45 0.73
N GLN A 11 17.28 14.64 -0.34
CA GLN A 11 15.82 14.77 -0.25
C GLN A 11 15.14 13.49 0.25
N VAL A 12 15.61 12.33 -0.19
CA VAL A 12 15.08 11.02 0.27
C VAL A 12 15.45 10.79 1.74
N SER A 13 16.66 11.18 2.17
CA SER A 13 17.08 11.04 3.57
C SER A 13 16.28 11.95 4.51
N GLU A 14 15.97 13.18 4.10
CA GLU A 14 15.09 14.08 4.86
C GLU A 14 13.66 13.57 4.97
N GLN A 15 13.13 12.95 3.89
CA GLN A 15 11.80 12.34 3.90
C GLN A 15 11.69 11.09 4.78
N ASN A 16 12.79 10.39 4.96
CA ASN A 16 12.88 9.20 5.81
C ASN A 16 13.31 9.55 7.24
N ALA A 17 13.54 10.83 7.55
CA ALA A 17 13.85 11.27 8.91
C ALA A 17 12.73 10.84 9.89
N PRO A 18 13.08 10.41 11.12
CA PRO A 18 12.12 9.95 12.12
C PRO A 18 11.04 11.02 12.38
N ILE A 19 9.78 10.66 12.16
CA ILE A 19 8.63 11.56 12.39
C ILE A 19 8.23 11.53 13.86
N GLY A 20 8.97 11.15 14.74
CA GLY A 20 8.60 11.05 16.15
C GLY A 20 9.80 11.20 17.07
N ALA A 21 10.92 11.60 16.51
CA ALA A 21 12.15 11.80 17.26
C ALA A 21 12.10 13.04 18.21
N ASP A 22 11.03 13.83 18.15
CA ASP A 22 10.79 14.90 19.08
C ASP A 22 10.08 14.34 20.33
N PRO A 23 10.77 14.19 21.47
CA PRO A 23 10.14 13.72 22.71
C PRO A 23 9.07 14.68 23.24
N THR A 24 8.95 15.88 22.64
CA THR A 24 7.94 16.90 22.95
C THR A 24 6.78 16.91 21.93
N GLY A 25 6.81 16.02 20.96
CA GLY A 25 5.77 15.91 19.91
C GLY A 25 4.39 15.55 20.48
N PRO A 26 3.30 15.88 19.76
CA PRO A 26 1.95 15.61 20.26
C PRO A 26 1.71 14.11 20.41
N GLU A 27 1.42 13.67 21.61
CA GLU A 27 1.05 12.30 21.96
C GLU A 27 -0.47 12.14 22.14
N MET A 28 -0.96 10.92 21.92
CA MET A 28 -2.32 10.49 22.21
C MET A 28 -2.26 9.07 22.81
N PHE A 29 -2.87 8.90 23.98
CA PHE A 29 -2.83 7.63 24.75
C PHE A 29 -1.39 7.12 25.03
N GLY A 30 -0.43 8.02 25.20
CA GLY A 30 0.98 7.66 25.45
C GLY A 30 1.78 7.23 24.21
N HIS A 31 1.24 7.44 23.02
CA HIS A 31 1.90 7.13 21.74
C HIS A 31 1.92 8.35 20.81
N PRO A 32 2.89 8.43 19.88
CA PRO A 32 2.90 9.48 18.87
C PRO A 32 1.60 9.52 18.07
N LYS A 33 1.02 10.70 17.87
CA LYS A 33 -0.23 10.84 17.07
C LYS A 33 -0.14 10.23 15.67
N GLY A 34 1.05 10.25 15.05
CA GLY A 34 1.30 9.63 13.76
C GLY A 34 0.92 8.15 13.69
N LEU A 35 1.09 7.42 14.81
CA LEU A 35 0.70 6.01 14.90
C LEU A 35 -0.79 5.80 14.59
N PHE A 36 -1.66 6.65 15.15
CA PHE A 36 -3.11 6.53 14.96
C PHE A 36 -3.52 6.80 13.52
N TYR A 37 -2.91 7.79 12.86
CA TYR A 37 -3.17 8.05 11.44
C TYR A 37 -2.75 6.86 10.57
N LEU A 38 -1.57 6.29 10.80
CA LEU A 38 -1.08 5.13 10.06
C LEU A 38 -1.93 3.89 10.35
N PHE A 39 -2.33 3.68 11.62
CA PHE A 39 -3.23 2.60 12.02
C PHE A 39 -4.57 2.68 11.29
N PHE A 40 -5.22 3.85 11.27
CA PHE A 40 -6.49 4.01 10.56
C PHE A 40 -6.33 3.85 9.04
N ALA A 41 -5.23 4.33 8.47
CA ALA A 41 -4.95 4.13 7.05
C ALA A 41 -4.80 2.64 6.70
N GLU A 42 -4.06 1.89 7.53
CA GLU A 42 -3.90 0.45 7.34
C GLU A 42 -5.21 -0.32 7.60
N LEU A 43 -5.96 0.05 8.63
CA LEU A 43 -7.28 -0.55 8.93
C LEU A 43 -8.22 -0.41 7.73
N TRP A 44 -8.27 0.78 7.13
CA TRP A 44 -9.14 1.06 5.98
C TRP A 44 -8.68 0.31 4.73
N GLU A 45 -7.37 0.24 4.50
CA GLU A 45 -6.78 -0.59 3.43
C GLU A 45 -7.18 -2.05 3.59
N ARG A 46 -7.00 -2.62 4.80
CA ARG A 46 -7.37 -4.01 5.09
C ARG A 46 -8.86 -4.27 4.86
N PHE A 47 -9.71 -3.37 5.34
CA PHE A 47 -11.15 -3.48 5.14
C PHE A 47 -11.51 -3.54 3.64
N SER A 48 -10.97 -2.62 2.84
CA SER A 48 -11.20 -2.56 1.39
C SER A 48 -10.64 -3.79 0.68
N PHE A 49 -9.42 -4.20 1.03
CA PHE A 49 -8.74 -5.34 0.41
C PHE A 49 -9.45 -6.67 0.67
N TYR A 50 -9.79 -6.96 1.93
CA TYR A 50 -10.48 -8.22 2.25
C TYR A 50 -11.91 -8.22 1.77
N GLY A 51 -12.62 -7.10 1.84
CA GLY A 51 -13.97 -6.95 1.29
C GLY A 51 -13.99 -7.21 -0.22
N MET A 52 -13.09 -6.60 -0.97
CA MET A 52 -12.94 -6.84 -2.41
C MET A 52 -12.61 -8.31 -2.70
N ARG A 53 -11.65 -8.90 -1.98
CA ARG A 53 -11.26 -10.31 -2.21
C ARG A 53 -12.40 -11.29 -1.97
N ALA A 54 -13.26 -11.05 -0.99
CA ALA A 54 -14.41 -11.89 -0.71
C ALA A 54 -15.40 -11.92 -1.89
N LEU A 55 -15.54 -10.81 -2.61
CA LEU A 55 -16.47 -10.68 -3.73
C LEU A 55 -15.82 -11.00 -5.08
N LEU A 56 -14.50 -10.96 -5.20
CA LEU A 56 -13.77 -11.05 -6.46
C LEU A 56 -14.07 -12.34 -7.23
N VAL A 57 -13.99 -13.50 -6.57
CA VAL A 57 -14.27 -14.80 -7.21
C VAL A 57 -15.72 -14.92 -7.61
N LEU A 58 -16.64 -14.47 -6.75
CA LEU A 58 -18.08 -14.49 -7.04
C LEU A 58 -18.42 -13.63 -8.26
N TYR A 59 -17.82 -12.43 -8.37
CA TYR A 59 -17.99 -11.57 -9.52
C TYR A 59 -17.47 -12.21 -10.82
N MET A 60 -16.27 -12.81 -10.76
CA MET A 60 -15.69 -13.48 -11.92
C MET A 60 -16.57 -14.64 -12.42
N VAL A 61 -17.05 -15.48 -11.51
CA VAL A 61 -17.83 -16.67 -11.85
C VAL A 61 -19.24 -16.30 -12.33
N ASN A 62 -19.89 -15.34 -11.68
CA ASN A 62 -21.32 -15.07 -11.94
C ASN A 62 -21.57 -13.97 -12.97
N ASN A 63 -20.56 -13.12 -13.27
CA ASN A 63 -20.71 -12.00 -14.19
C ASN A 63 -19.67 -12.05 -15.32
N LEU A 64 -18.37 -12.00 -15.00
CA LEU A 64 -17.35 -11.80 -16.01
C LEU A 64 -17.14 -13.03 -16.90
N PHE A 65 -17.23 -14.23 -16.35
CA PHE A 65 -17.01 -15.52 -17.04
C PHE A 65 -18.25 -16.42 -17.06
N GLU A 66 -19.43 -15.88 -16.83
CA GLU A 66 -20.70 -16.64 -16.76
C GLU A 66 -20.90 -17.58 -17.95
N SER A 67 -20.55 -17.14 -19.15
CA SER A 67 -20.72 -17.89 -20.39
C SER A 67 -19.67 -18.99 -20.63
N PHE A 68 -18.62 -19.07 -19.82
CA PHE A 68 -17.55 -20.04 -19.99
C PHE A 68 -17.82 -21.33 -19.22
N ALA A 69 -17.63 -22.49 -19.87
CA ALA A 69 -17.84 -23.78 -19.23
C ALA A 69 -16.88 -24.06 -18.06
N ASN A 70 -15.67 -23.50 -18.12
CA ASN A 70 -14.60 -23.64 -17.12
C ASN A 70 -14.39 -22.37 -16.28
N ARG A 71 -15.45 -21.59 -16.05
CA ARG A 71 -15.42 -20.29 -15.34
C ARG A 71 -14.78 -20.37 -13.95
N ASP A 72 -15.04 -21.45 -13.21
CA ASP A 72 -14.49 -21.62 -11.86
C ASP A 72 -12.97 -21.77 -11.87
N GLU A 73 -12.44 -22.55 -12.81
CA GLU A 73 -11.00 -22.76 -12.99
C GLU A 73 -10.30 -21.46 -13.39
N ILE A 74 -10.90 -20.71 -14.33
CA ILE A 74 -10.39 -19.40 -14.76
C ILE A 74 -10.37 -18.43 -13.58
N ALA A 75 -11.47 -18.33 -12.83
CA ALA A 75 -11.58 -17.41 -11.69
C ALA A 75 -10.57 -17.74 -10.59
N ILE A 76 -10.40 -19.02 -10.25
CA ILE A 76 -9.42 -19.47 -9.26
C ILE A 76 -7.99 -19.19 -9.74
N GLY A 77 -7.69 -19.42 -11.03
CA GLY A 77 -6.39 -19.13 -11.62
C GLY A 77 -6.02 -17.64 -11.55
N ILE A 78 -6.97 -16.76 -11.91
CA ILE A 78 -6.78 -15.30 -11.81
C ILE A 78 -6.62 -14.87 -10.35
N TYR A 79 -7.43 -15.39 -9.44
CA TYR A 79 -7.33 -15.11 -8.02
C TYR A 79 -5.98 -15.51 -7.43
N ALA A 80 -5.48 -16.70 -7.79
CA ALA A 80 -4.17 -17.18 -7.36
C ALA A 80 -3.03 -16.33 -7.90
N ALA A 81 -3.06 -15.97 -9.21
CA ALA A 81 -2.09 -15.09 -9.83
C ALA A 81 -2.08 -13.69 -9.18
N TYR A 82 -3.26 -13.11 -8.98
CA TYR A 82 -3.42 -11.84 -8.26
C TYR A 82 -2.81 -11.91 -6.86
N GLY A 83 -3.13 -12.95 -6.10
CA GLY A 83 -2.58 -13.16 -4.75
C GLY A 83 -1.05 -13.25 -4.76
N ALA A 84 -0.47 -14.04 -5.65
CA ALA A 84 0.98 -14.19 -5.80
C ALA A 84 1.67 -12.83 -6.09
N LEU A 85 1.12 -12.05 -7.01
CA LEU A 85 1.65 -10.74 -7.38
C LEU A 85 1.54 -9.71 -6.24
N VAL A 86 0.43 -9.70 -5.49
CA VAL A 86 0.25 -8.82 -4.32
C VAL A 86 1.29 -9.10 -3.24
N TYR A 87 1.75 -10.37 -3.09
CA TYR A 87 2.82 -10.70 -2.14
C TYR A 87 4.23 -10.49 -2.69
N ALA A 88 4.41 -10.51 -4.00
CA ALA A 88 5.72 -10.30 -4.63
C ALA A 88 6.08 -8.81 -4.79
N THR A 89 5.11 -7.97 -5.16
CA THR A 89 5.34 -6.54 -5.47
C THR A 89 5.85 -5.69 -4.29
N PRO A 90 5.56 -5.97 -3.00
CA PRO A 90 6.13 -5.24 -1.88
C PRO A 90 7.66 -5.19 -1.84
N VAL A 91 8.34 -6.23 -2.32
CA VAL A 91 9.80 -6.25 -2.42
C VAL A 91 10.30 -5.14 -3.35
N ILE A 92 9.67 -5.02 -4.52
CA ILE A 92 10.02 -4.01 -5.51
C ILE A 92 9.63 -2.60 -5.02
N GLY A 93 8.41 -2.46 -4.48
CA GLY A 93 7.90 -1.18 -3.99
C GLY A 93 8.71 -0.63 -2.82
N GLY A 94 9.16 -1.48 -1.90
CA GLY A 94 10.07 -1.12 -0.82
C GLY A 94 11.42 -0.60 -1.35
N MET A 95 12.05 -1.34 -2.27
CA MET A 95 13.32 -0.92 -2.88
C MET A 95 13.23 0.42 -3.63
N ILE A 96 12.13 0.68 -4.32
CA ILE A 96 11.90 1.96 -5.01
C ILE A 96 11.70 3.09 -4.00
N ALA A 97 10.97 2.84 -2.93
CA ALA A 97 10.76 3.81 -1.87
C ALA A 97 12.07 4.18 -1.19
N ASP A 98 12.89 3.19 -0.84
CA ASP A 98 14.18 3.40 -0.16
C ASP A 98 15.16 4.23 -0.99
N LYS A 99 15.15 4.05 -2.33
CA LYS A 99 16.16 4.66 -3.22
C LYS A 99 15.71 5.96 -3.88
N LEU A 100 14.41 6.13 -4.13
CA LEU A 100 13.92 7.18 -5.02
C LEU A 100 12.80 8.05 -4.44
N LEU A 101 11.80 7.45 -3.78
CA LEU A 101 10.56 8.15 -3.42
C LEU A 101 10.50 8.62 -1.96
N GLY A 102 11.10 7.85 -1.06
CA GLY A 102 10.87 7.98 0.37
C GLY A 102 9.52 7.38 0.81
N TYR A 103 9.44 6.95 2.06
CA TYR A 103 8.29 6.18 2.59
C TYR A 103 6.97 6.93 2.49
N ARG A 104 6.94 8.23 2.80
CA ARG A 104 5.70 9.03 2.77
C ARG A 104 5.10 9.12 1.38
N LYS A 105 5.90 9.44 0.36
CA LYS A 105 5.42 9.54 -1.03
C LYS A 105 5.01 8.18 -1.57
N ALA A 106 5.75 7.13 -1.22
CA ALA A 106 5.42 5.77 -1.62
C ALA A 106 4.08 5.31 -1.04
N ILE A 107 3.81 5.59 0.26
CA ILE A 107 2.51 5.29 0.88
C ILE A 107 1.37 6.06 0.20
N MET A 108 1.55 7.37 -0.04
CA MET A 108 0.53 8.18 -0.72
C MET A 108 0.26 7.70 -2.15
N LEU A 109 1.32 7.41 -2.91
CA LEU A 109 1.19 6.85 -4.26
C LEU A 109 0.44 5.52 -4.23
N GLY A 110 0.82 4.61 -3.32
CA GLY A 110 0.16 3.33 -3.13
C GLY A 110 -1.32 3.47 -2.79
N ALA A 111 -1.66 4.38 -1.87
CA ALA A 111 -3.05 4.65 -1.47
C ALA A 111 -3.89 5.18 -2.65
N VAL A 112 -3.35 6.11 -3.43
CA VAL A 112 -4.04 6.66 -4.62
C VAL A 112 -4.25 5.58 -5.68
N LEU A 113 -3.25 4.77 -5.97
CA LEU A 113 -3.36 3.66 -6.94
C LEU A 113 -4.40 2.63 -6.50
N MET A 114 -4.43 2.27 -5.21
CA MET A 114 -5.44 1.35 -4.68
C MET A 114 -6.84 1.95 -4.75
N ALA A 115 -7.02 3.22 -4.40
CA ALA A 115 -8.31 3.91 -4.52
C ALA A 115 -8.81 3.90 -5.96
N LEU A 116 -7.96 4.28 -6.93
CA LEU A 116 -8.30 4.22 -8.35
C LEU A 116 -8.63 2.80 -8.81
N GLY A 117 -7.89 1.80 -8.34
CA GLY A 117 -8.18 0.39 -8.61
C GLY A 117 -9.56 -0.03 -8.10
N HIS A 118 -9.92 0.33 -6.87
CA HIS A 118 -11.26 0.01 -6.33
C HIS A 118 -12.39 0.72 -7.08
N PHE A 119 -12.21 1.99 -7.44
CA PHE A 119 -13.22 2.70 -8.25
C PHE A 119 -13.35 2.12 -9.66
N ALA A 120 -12.25 1.72 -10.28
CA ALA A 120 -12.28 1.13 -11.61
C ALA A 120 -12.94 -0.26 -11.63
N LEU A 121 -12.89 -1.02 -10.52
CA LEU A 121 -13.64 -2.29 -10.37
C LEU A 121 -15.16 -2.10 -10.45
N ALA A 122 -15.68 -0.90 -10.18
CA ALA A 122 -17.12 -0.63 -10.32
C ALA A 122 -17.56 -0.54 -11.79
N ILE A 123 -16.63 -0.50 -12.73
CA ILE A 123 -16.94 -0.47 -14.17
C ILE A 123 -16.96 -1.91 -14.69
N GLU A 124 -18.12 -2.39 -15.07
CA GLU A 124 -18.36 -3.76 -15.55
C GLU A 124 -17.83 -3.96 -17.00
N HIS A 125 -16.50 -3.95 -17.13
CA HIS A 125 -15.82 -4.16 -18.41
C HIS A 125 -14.49 -4.89 -18.20
N PRO A 126 -14.12 -5.89 -19.02
CA PRO A 126 -12.91 -6.70 -18.82
C PRO A 126 -11.62 -5.89 -18.74
N ILE A 127 -11.47 -4.84 -19.53
CA ILE A 127 -10.27 -3.98 -19.53
C ILE A 127 -10.13 -3.27 -18.17
N PHE A 128 -11.23 -2.73 -17.62
CA PHE A 128 -11.24 -2.09 -16.31
C PHE A 128 -11.02 -3.09 -15.20
N PHE A 129 -11.55 -4.29 -15.32
CA PHE A 129 -11.32 -5.38 -14.35
C PHE A 129 -9.82 -5.70 -14.22
N TYR A 130 -9.14 -6.05 -15.32
CA TYR A 130 -7.71 -6.37 -15.27
C TYR A 130 -6.85 -5.15 -14.93
N GLY A 131 -7.19 -3.98 -15.43
CA GLY A 131 -6.54 -2.73 -15.08
C GLY A 131 -6.64 -2.41 -13.58
N SER A 132 -7.79 -2.66 -12.98
CA SER A 132 -8.01 -2.52 -11.53
C SER A 132 -7.13 -3.45 -10.72
N LEU A 133 -7.07 -4.74 -11.08
CA LEU A 133 -6.20 -5.70 -10.40
C LEU A 133 -4.73 -5.26 -10.49
N ALA A 134 -4.28 -4.76 -11.64
CA ALA A 134 -2.92 -4.25 -11.81
C ALA A 134 -2.65 -3.03 -10.91
N LEU A 135 -3.59 -2.07 -10.84
CA LEU A 135 -3.49 -0.92 -9.95
C LEU A 135 -3.44 -1.31 -8.47
N LEU A 136 -4.25 -2.31 -8.06
CA LEU A 136 -4.26 -2.83 -6.70
C LEU A 136 -2.95 -3.55 -6.35
N ILE A 137 -2.40 -4.34 -7.27
CA ILE A 137 -1.11 -5.02 -7.10
C ILE A 137 0.01 -3.99 -6.89
N VAL A 138 0.12 -3.02 -7.78
CA VAL A 138 1.16 -1.99 -7.72
C VAL A 138 0.97 -1.10 -6.49
N GLY A 139 -0.26 -0.67 -6.23
CA GLY A 139 -0.60 0.16 -5.08
C GLY A 139 -0.27 -0.52 -3.75
N ASN A 140 -0.63 -1.79 -3.57
CA ASN A 140 -0.28 -2.57 -2.39
C ASN A 140 1.24 -2.73 -2.25
N GLY A 141 1.94 -2.93 -3.37
CA GLY A 141 3.40 -3.01 -3.41
C GLY A 141 4.10 -1.77 -2.86
N PHE A 142 3.57 -0.58 -3.14
CA PHE A 142 4.09 0.67 -2.57
C PHE A 142 3.59 0.94 -1.15
N PHE A 143 2.38 0.58 -0.82
CA PHE A 143 1.76 0.93 0.46
C PHE A 143 2.29 0.07 1.61
N LYS A 144 2.16 -1.25 1.49
CA LYS A 144 2.34 -2.20 2.59
C LYS A 144 3.73 -2.20 3.22
N PRO A 145 4.85 -2.31 2.46
CA PRO A 145 6.18 -2.32 3.08
C PRO A 145 6.52 -0.98 3.73
N ASN A 146 6.08 0.11 3.11
CA ASN A 146 6.47 1.45 3.51
C ASN A 146 5.70 1.96 4.73
N ILE A 147 4.42 1.57 4.90
CA ILE A 147 3.68 1.94 6.10
C ILE A 147 4.26 1.27 7.35
N SER A 148 4.64 -0.01 7.26
CA SER A 148 5.28 -0.73 8.36
C SER A 148 6.63 -0.12 8.75
N THR A 149 7.45 0.24 7.75
CA THR A 149 8.72 0.94 7.98
C THR A 149 8.50 2.30 8.62
N LEU A 150 7.52 3.08 8.13
CA LEU A 150 7.21 4.41 8.65
C LEU A 150 6.74 4.34 10.11
N VAL A 151 5.93 3.34 10.50
CA VAL A 151 5.55 3.10 11.90
C VAL A 151 6.80 2.92 12.78
N GLY A 152 7.77 2.14 12.31
CA GLY A 152 9.04 1.93 13.01
C GLY A 152 9.84 3.22 13.25
N THR A 153 9.68 4.23 12.38
CA THR A 153 10.38 5.54 12.52
C THR A 153 9.70 6.49 13.50
N LEU A 154 8.50 6.19 13.99
CA LEU A 154 7.80 7.02 14.98
C LEU A 154 8.40 6.92 16.38
N TYR A 155 9.18 5.89 16.64
CA TYR A 155 9.80 5.63 17.94
C TYR A 155 11.32 5.76 17.85
N GLN A 156 11.93 6.24 18.93
CA GLN A 156 13.39 6.29 19.04
C GLN A 156 13.96 4.87 19.23
N GLN A 157 15.25 4.71 18.87
CA GLN A 157 15.93 3.45 19.14
C GLN A 157 16.01 3.20 20.66
N GLY A 158 15.53 2.04 21.09
CA GLY A 158 15.49 1.67 22.51
C GLY A 158 14.21 2.08 23.25
N ASP A 159 13.24 2.70 22.59
CA ASP A 159 11.92 2.97 23.19
C ASP A 159 11.16 1.66 23.37
N LYS A 160 10.83 1.31 24.63
CA LYS A 160 10.08 0.10 25.00
C LYS A 160 8.67 0.02 24.42
N ARG A 161 8.13 1.15 23.94
CA ARG A 161 6.79 1.23 23.33
C ARG A 161 6.80 0.81 21.85
N ARG A 162 7.98 0.57 21.28
CA ARG A 162 8.18 0.16 19.88
C ARG A 162 7.91 -1.34 19.66
N ASP A 163 8.18 -2.16 20.67
CA ASP A 163 8.01 -3.60 20.70
C ASP A 163 6.67 -3.95 21.35
#